data_7baa13ec881d86b203c9d0f046aa68d8
#
_entry.id   7baa13ec881d86b203c9d0f046aa68d8
#
_cell.length_a   1.000
_cell.length_b   1.000
_cell.length_c   1.000
_cell.angle_alpha   90.00
_cell.angle_beta   90.00
_cell.angle_gamma   90.00
#
_symmetry.space_group_name_H-M   'P 1'
#
loop_
_entity.id
_entity.type
_entity.pdbx_description
1 polymer ?
#
loop_
_entity_poly.entity_id
_entity_poly.type
_entity_poly.pdbx_seq_one_letter_code
_entity_poly.pdbx_strand_id
1 'polypeptide(L)'
;MEPLIKCEHVDLGYENQDAVINVNMEVCPGDYLCIVGENGSGKSTLIKGLLGLLKPSGGKLTVAEGLKTTGIGYLPQQTAAQKDFPASVREVVLSGCLSRRGRRPFYSKTEKDIAVANMEKLGITQLAGQCYRELSGGQQQRVLIARALCATRELLILDEPITGLDPMAIQDFYSMIRKLNREDKVAIIMVSHDLRNAVEEANKILHLQKQVLFYGPAHDYMNSKAAGHFFHEKE
;
A
#
# COMPACT_ATOMS: atom_id res chain seq x y z
N MET A 1 -17.98 1.66 12.65
CA MET A 1 -16.93 2.67 12.37
C MET A 1 -17.15 3.17 10.95
N GLU A 2 -16.89 4.45 10.72
CA GLU A 2 -16.95 4.99 9.35
C GLU A 2 -15.77 4.47 8.53
N PRO A 3 -15.98 3.99 7.29
CA PRO A 3 -14.90 3.46 6.49
C PRO A 3 -13.94 4.57 6.03
N LEU A 4 -12.66 4.27 5.96
CA LEU A 4 -11.61 5.13 5.39
C LEU A 4 -11.77 5.29 3.88
N ILE A 5 -12.12 4.19 3.20
CA ILE A 5 -12.44 4.15 1.78
C ILE A 5 -13.68 3.28 1.58
N LYS A 6 -14.59 3.74 0.72
CA LYS A 6 -15.77 2.98 0.29
C LYS A 6 -15.95 3.08 -1.22
N CYS A 7 -16.07 1.93 -1.88
CA CYS A 7 -16.41 1.79 -3.28
C CYS A 7 -17.83 1.23 -3.40
N GLU A 8 -18.70 1.92 -4.14
CA GLU A 8 -20.10 1.53 -4.42
C GLU A 8 -20.27 1.49 -5.95
N HIS A 9 -20.30 0.27 -6.51
CA HIS A 9 -20.41 0.00 -7.95
C HIS A 9 -19.38 0.76 -8.80
N VAL A 10 -18.14 0.81 -8.34
CA VAL A 10 -17.08 1.61 -8.96
C VAL A 10 -16.56 0.94 -10.22
N ASP A 11 -16.58 1.69 -11.33
CA ASP A 11 -15.93 1.36 -12.60
C ASP A 11 -14.71 2.26 -12.80
N LEU A 12 -13.58 1.68 -13.26
CA LEU A 12 -12.34 2.39 -13.54
C LEU A 12 -11.73 1.92 -14.86
N GLY A 13 -11.33 2.85 -15.70
CA GLY A 13 -10.75 2.54 -17.01
C GLY A 13 -10.00 3.69 -17.64
N TYR A 14 -9.52 3.47 -18.88
CA TYR A 14 -8.82 4.44 -19.70
C TYR A 14 -9.47 4.47 -21.09
N GLU A 15 -9.64 5.65 -21.69
CA GLU A 15 -10.03 5.84 -23.10
C GLU A 15 -11.17 4.90 -23.57
N ASN A 16 -12.28 4.87 -22.83
CA ASN A 16 -13.46 4.04 -23.11
C ASN A 16 -13.27 2.51 -22.94
N GLN A 17 -12.21 2.06 -22.27
CA GLN A 17 -12.05 0.67 -21.87
C GLN A 17 -12.01 0.54 -20.36
N ASP A 18 -13.02 -0.12 -19.79
CA ASP A 18 -13.03 -0.42 -18.36
C ASP A 18 -12.02 -1.52 -18.06
N ALA A 19 -11.09 -1.21 -17.17
CA ALA A 19 -10.11 -2.16 -16.66
C ALA A 19 -10.59 -2.85 -15.38
N VAL A 20 -11.50 -2.19 -14.65
CA VAL A 20 -12.12 -2.68 -13.42
C VAL A 20 -13.59 -2.28 -13.43
N ILE A 21 -14.48 -3.24 -13.16
CA ILE A 21 -15.93 -3.06 -13.29
C ILE A 21 -16.64 -3.47 -12.00
N ASN A 22 -17.59 -2.65 -11.56
CA ASN A 22 -18.53 -2.92 -10.47
C ASN A 22 -17.87 -3.31 -9.16
N VAL A 23 -16.82 -2.56 -8.74
CA VAL A 23 -16.16 -2.81 -7.46
C VAL A 23 -17.02 -2.32 -6.31
N ASN A 24 -17.31 -3.25 -5.40
CA ASN A 24 -17.96 -2.98 -4.12
C ASN A 24 -17.03 -3.45 -3.01
N MET A 25 -16.48 -2.51 -2.24
CA MET A 25 -15.60 -2.81 -1.10
C MET A 25 -15.57 -1.64 -0.12
N GLU A 26 -15.14 -1.93 1.11
CA GLU A 26 -14.84 -0.92 2.12
C GLU A 26 -13.57 -1.27 2.89
N VAL A 27 -12.84 -0.24 3.30
CA VAL A 27 -11.67 -0.36 4.16
C VAL A 27 -11.88 0.48 5.40
N CYS A 28 -11.88 -0.16 6.55
CA CYS A 28 -12.05 0.47 7.86
C CYS A 28 -10.71 0.69 8.56
N PRO A 29 -10.64 1.56 9.59
CA PRO A 29 -9.46 1.68 10.43
C PRO A 29 -9.01 0.33 10.99
N GLY A 30 -7.71 0.02 10.84
CA GLY A 30 -7.13 -1.24 11.30
C GLY A 30 -7.37 -2.46 10.38
N ASP A 31 -8.07 -2.31 9.25
CA ASP A 31 -8.16 -3.37 8.25
C ASP A 31 -6.79 -3.66 7.63
N TYR A 32 -6.56 -4.93 7.32
CA TYR A 32 -5.49 -5.37 6.44
C TYR A 32 -6.12 -6.09 5.23
N LEU A 33 -6.37 -5.33 4.17
CA LEU A 33 -6.92 -5.83 2.91
C LEU A 33 -5.79 -6.25 1.98
N CYS A 34 -5.78 -7.50 1.53
CA CYS A 34 -4.92 -7.92 0.44
C CYS A 34 -5.70 -8.01 -0.88
N ILE A 35 -5.20 -7.33 -1.92
CA ILE A 35 -5.73 -7.38 -3.27
C ILE A 35 -4.90 -8.39 -4.06
N VAL A 36 -5.56 -9.45 -4.52
CA VAL A 36 -4.96 -10.52 -5.31
C VAL A 36 -5.59 -10.62 -6.68
N GLY A 37 -4.91 -11.27 -7.61
CA GLY A 37 -5.37 -11.51 -8.98
C GLY A 37 -4.21 -11.57 -9.97
N GLU A 38 -4.47 -12.05 -11.17
CA GLU A 38 -3.47 -12.20 -12.23
C GLU A 38 -2.94 -10.88 -12.76
N ASN A 39 -1.88 -10.95 -13.58
CA ASN A 39 -1.39 -9.78 -14.31
C ASN A 39 -2.46 -9.30 -15.30
N GLY A 40 -2.68 -7.98 -15.32
CA GLY A 40 -3.73 -7.39 -16.15
C GLY A 40 -5.15 -7.47 -15.57
N SER A 41 -5.34 -8.01 -14.34
CA SER A 41 -6.66 -8.10 -13.69
C SER A 41 -7.25 -6.76 -13.24
N GLY A 42 -6.48 -5.65 -13.33
CA GLY A 42 -6.94 -4.31 -12.95
C GLY A 42 -6.46 -3.81 -11.58
N LYS A 43 -5.61 -4.56 -10.85
CA LYS A 43 -5.10 -4.18 -9.51
C LYS A 43 -4.49 -2.78 -9.47
N SER A 44 -3.55 -2.50 -10.37
CA SER A 44 -2.89 -1.18 -10.43
C SER A 44 -3.86 -0.06 -10.86
N THR A 45 -4.88 -0.37 -11.66
CA THR A 45 -5.94 0.58 -12.01
C THR A 45 -6.81 0.89 -10.79
N LEU A 46 -7.18 -0.14 -10.01
CA LEU A 46 -7.90 0.05 -8.76
C LEU A 46 -7.08 0.91 -7.78
N ILE A 47 -5.79 0.61 -7.58
CA ILE A 47 -4.91 1.42 -6.73
C ILE A 47 -4.88 2.89 -7.19
N LYS A 48 -4.76 3.16 -8.49
CA LYS A 48 -4.81 4.54 -9.01
C LYS A 48 -6.13 5.24 -8.71
N GLY A 49 -7.25 4.50 -8.78
CA GLY A 49 -8.56 5.00 -8.36
C GLY A 49 -8.59 5.36 -6.87
N LEU A 50 -8.14 4.45 -6.01
CA LEU A 50 -8.10 4.66 -4.55
C LEU A 50 -7.19 5.83 -4.15
N LEU A 51 -6.11 6.07 -4.89
CA LEU A 51 -5.22 7.22 -4.72
C LEU A 51 -5.76 8.53 -5.29
N GLY A 52 -6.93 8.50 -5.97
CA GLY A 52 -7.50 9.66 -6.65
C GLY A 52 -6.76 10.10 -7.91
N LEU A 53 -5.84 9.26 -8.43
CA LEU A 53 -5.09 9.51 -9.66
C LEU A 53 -5.90 9.17 -10.92
N LEU A 54 -6.95 8.39 -10.76
CA LEU A 54 -7.91 8.03 -11.80
C LEU A 54 -9.33 8.25 -11.27
N LYS A 55 -10.15 8.97 -12.02
CA LYS A 55 -11.56 9.19 -11.64
C LYS A 55 -12.39 8.00 -12.06
N PRO A 56 -13.37 7.56 -11.24
CA PRO A 56 -14.33 6.56 -11.65
C PRO A 56 -15.12 6.99 -12.90
N SER A 57 -15.30 6.05 -13.83
CA SER A 57 -16.20 6.17 -14.98
C SER A 57 -17.66 5.88 -14.60
N GLY A 58 -17.87 5.10 -13.53
CA GLY A 58 -19.18 4.77 -12.95
C GLY A 58 -19.09 4.54 -11.44
N GLY A 59 -20.25 4.57 -10.79
CA GLY A 59 -20.36 4.34 -9.36
C GLY A 59 -19.84 5.49 -8.49
N LYS A 60 -19.53 5.19 -7.21
CA LYS A 60 -19.11 6.19 -6.24
C LYS A 60 -17.95 5.68 -5.40
N LEU A 61 -16.84 6.43 -5.42
CA LEU A 61 -15.68 6.21 -4.53
C LEU A 61 -15.67 7.32 -3.47
N THR A 62 -15.77 6.94 -2.22
CA THR A 62 -15.77 7.86 -1.08
C THR A 62 -14.50 7.63 -0.25
N VAL A 63 -13.83 8.72 0.10
CA VAL A 63 -12.63 8.73 0.96
C VAL A 63 -12.97 9.57 2.19
N ALA A 64 -12.65 9.07 3.38
CA ALA A 64 -12.89 9.75 4.65
C ALA A 64 -12.21 11.13 4.66
N GLU A 65 -12.83 12.09 5.37
CA GLU A 65 -12.35 13.47 5.44
C GLU A 65 -10.94 13.57 6.00
N GLY A 66 -10.61 12.75 7.01
CA GLY A 66 -9.26 12.65 7.57
C GLY A 66 -8.20 12.34 6.52
N LEU A 67 -8.44 11.36 5.65
CA LEU A 67 -7.52 10.98 4.58
C LEU A 67 -7.39 12.05 3.48
N LYS A 68 -8.42 12.87 3.25
CA LYS A 68 -8.32 13.99 2.30
C LYS A 68 -7.34 15.06 2.79
N THR A 69 -7.23 15.24 4.09
CA THR A 69 -6.34 16.23 4.72
C THR A 69 -4.94 15.68 5.01
N THR A 70 -4.83 14.45 5.48
CA THR A 70 -3.54 13.83 5.85
C THR A 70 -2.88 13.07 4.71
N GLY A 71 -3.66 12.66 3.71
CA GLY A 71 -3.19 11.87 2.59
C GLY A 71 -3.13 10.37 2.87
N ILE A 72 -2.88 9.61 1.81
CA ILE A 72 -2.67 8.16 1.84
C ILE A 72 -1.17 7.91 1.69
N GLY A 73 -0.60 7.07 2.55
CA GLY A 73 0.79 6.61 2.38
C GLY A 73 0.85 5.60 1.23
N TYR A 74 1.66 5.87 0.23
CA TYR A 74 1.77 4.99 -0.93
C TYR A 74 3.20 4.52 -1.16
N LEU A 75 3.35 3.22 -1.27
CA LEU A 75 4.56 2.54 -1.70
C LEU A 75 4.30 1.92 -3.08
N PRO A 76 4.77 2.55 -4.17
CA PRO A 76 4.63 1.99 -5.52
C PRO A 76 5.54 0.78 -5.72
N GLN A 77 5.21 -0.05 -6.71
CA GLN A 77 6.10 -1.08 -7.20
C GLN A 77 7.44 -0.45 -7.61
N GLN A 78 8.54 -0.98 -7.09
CA GLN A 78 9.87 -0.41 -7.31
C GLN A 78 10.40 -0.71 -8.71
N THR A 79 10.88 0.31 -9.38
CA THR A 79 11.67 0.19 -10.61
C THR A 79 13.18 0.25 -10.32
N ALA A 80 14.01 -0.26 -11.24
CA ALA A 80 15.47 -0.20 -11.13
C ALA A 80 15.97 1.25 -10.95
N ALA A 81 15.39 2.21 -11.67
CA ALA A 81 15.76 3.63 -11.56
C ALA A 81 15.46 4.23 -10.16
N GLN A 82 14.41 3.75 -9.49
CA GLN A 82 14.10 4.20 -8.14
C GLN A 82 15.06 3.63 -7.09
N LYS A 83 15.59 2.42 -7.31
CA LYS A 83 16.58 1.80 -6.43
C LYS A 83 17.93 2.53 -6.47
N ASP A 84 18.27 3.16 -7.58
CA ASP A 84 19.54 3.87 -7.80
C ASP A 84 19.46 5.38 -7.50
N PHE A 85 18.51 5.81 -6.67
CA PHE A 85 18.29 7.22 -6.37
C PHE A 85 19.39 7.80 -5.46
N PRO A 86 20.16 8.84 -5.88
CA PRO A 86 21.34 9.33 -5.16
C PRO A 86 20.98 10.39 -4.09
N ALA A 87 20.15 10.00 -3.12
CA ALA A 87 19.78 10.86 -1.99
C ALA A 87 20.06 10.16 -0.67
N SER A 88 20.23 10.92 0.40
CA SER A 88 20.35 10.35 1.74
C SER A 88 19.02 9.76 2.21
N VAL A 89 19.08 8.76 3.08
CA VAL A 89 17.90 8.17 3.72
C VAL A 89 17.01 9.25 4.34
N ARG A 90 17.60 10.21 5.03
CA ARG A 90 16.86 11.34 5.63
C ARG A 90 16.09 12.15 4.60
N GLU A 91 16.68 12.46 3.46
CA GLU A 91 16.00 13.21 2.39
C GLU A 91 14.86 12.41 1.78
N VAL A 92 15.07 11.10 1.54
CA VAL A 92 14.02 10.21 1.03
C VAL A 92 12.84 10.16 2.00
N VAL A 93 13.08 9.92 3.30
CA VAL A 93 12.02 9.86 4.31
C VAL A 93 11.31 11.20 4.43
N LEU A 94 12.05 12.30 4.53
CA LEU A 94 11.50 13.65 4.68
C LEU A 94 10.64 14.07 3.49
N SER A 95 10.93 13.56 2.28
CA SER A 95 10.10 13.80 1.09
C SER A 95 8.65 13.32 1.25
N GLY A 96 8.39 12.37 2.14
CA GLY A 96 7.03 11.94 2.48
C GLY A 96 6.17 13.03 3.15
N CYS A 97 6.80 14.08 3.72
CA CYS A 97 6.11 15.22 4.31
C CYS A 97 5.75 16.32 3.30
N LEU A 98 5.97 16.13 1.99
CA LEU A 98 5.74 17.18 0.98
C LEU A 98 4.30 17.69 0.96
N SER A 99 3.31 16.82 1.12
CA SER A 99 1.88 17.21 1.20
C SER A 99 1.59 18.13 2.37
N ARG A 100 2.28 17.93 3.51
CA ARG A 100 2.13 18.75 4.72
C ARG A 100 2.84 20.11 4.61
N ARG A 101 3.92 20.16 3.83
CA ARG A 101 4.73 21.37 3.66
C ARG A 101 3.97 22.51 2.94
N GLY A 102 3.06 22.14 2.04
CA GLY A 102 2.35 23.09 1.19
C GLY A 102 3.34 23.89 0.32
N ARG A 103 3.17 25.23 0.27
CA ARG A 103 4.01 26.14 -0.55
C ARG A 103 5.29 26.62 0.15
N ARG A 104 5.60 26.13 1.35
CA ARG A 104 6.81 26.55 2.10
C ARG A 104 8.07 26.02 1.42
N PRO A 105 9.16 26.80 1.30
CA PRO A 105 10.39 26.35 0.66
C PRO A 105 11.15 25.31 1.49
N PHE A 106 11.04 25.36 2.82
CA PHE A 106 11.76 24.47 3.74
C PHE A 106 10.80 23.67 4.62
N TYR A 107 11.25 22.50 5.07
CA TYR A 107 10.56 21.69 6.07
C TYR A 107 10.66 22.33 7.46
N SER A 108 9.53 22.38 8.17
CA SER A 108 9.45 22.83 9.55
C SER A 108 10.08 21.82 10.51
N LYS A 109 10.24 22.22 11.77
CA LYS A 109 10.67 21.32 12.85
C LYS A 109 9.73 20.11 12.97
N THR A 110 8.42 20.35 12.94
CA THR A 110 7.40 19.28 13.04
C THR A 110 7.58 18.19 11.97
N GLU A 111 7.82 18.57 10.72
CA GLU A 111 8.02 17.61 9.63
C GLU A 111 9.33 16.81 9.79
N LYS A 112 10.38 17.48 10.29
CA LYS A 112 11.64 16.81 10.61
C LYS A 112 11.48 15.83 11.77
N ASP A 113 10.74 16.21 12.81
CA ASP A 113 10.45 15.35 13.96
C ASP A 113 9.60 14.14 13.56
N ILE A 114 8.61 14.31 12.66
CA ILE A 114 7.84 13.20 12.07
C ILE A 114 8.74 12.24 11.32
N ALA A 115 9.67 12.74 10.50
CA ALA A 115 10.59 11.91 9.74
C ALA A 115 11.53 11.11 10.67
N VAL A 116 12.06 11.74 11.71
CA VAL A 116 12.91 11.10 12.74
C VAL A 116 12.12 9.99 13.46
N ALA A 117 10.91 10.28 13.94
CA ALA A 117 10.08 9.31 14.64
C ALA A 117 9.74 8.08 13.77
N ASN A 118 9.50 8.28 12.46
CA ASN A 118 9.25 7.15 11.55
C ASN A 118 10.55 6.36 11.25
N MET A 119 11.70 7.00 11.17
CA MET A 119 12.99 6.31 11.07
C MET A 119 13.29 5.47 12.32
N GLU A 120 13.01 6.00 13.51
CA GLU A 120 13.15 5.27 14.80
C GLU A 120 12.21 4.07 14.85
N LYS A 121 10.92 4.28 14.52
CA LYS A 121 9.90 3.23 14.47
C LYS A 121 10.31 2.05 13.58
N LEU A 122 10.96 2.32 12.46
CA LEU A 122 11.39 1.30 11.50
C LEU A 122 12.85 0.82 11.69
N GLY A 123 13.54 1.30 12.74
CA GLY A 123 14.88 0.88 13.09
C GLY A 123 15.94 1.25 12.05
N ILE A 124 15.82 2.43 11.41
CA ILE A 124 16.72 2.91 10.36
C ILE A 124 17.39 4.25 10.67
N THR A 125 17.32 4.73 11.91
CA THR A 125 17.89 6.03 12.31
C THR A 125 19.40 6.10 12.07
N GLN A 126 20.12 5.00 12.30
CA GLN A 126 21.56 4.87 12.06
C GLN A 126 21.94 5.00 10.59
N LEU A 127 20.99 4.79 9.67
CA LEU A 127 21.20 4.89 8.22
C LEU A 127 20.91 6.30 7.68
N ALA A 128 20.47 7.25 8.51
CA ALA A 128 19.91 8.54 8.09
C ALA A 128 20.84 9.35 7.15
N GLY A 129 22.15 9.24 7.32
CA GLY A 129 23.17 9.91 6.49
C GLY A 129 23.68 9.10 5.30
N GLN A 130 23.30 7.82 5.21
CA GLN A 130 23.77 6.95 4.12
C GLN A 130 23.02 7.24 2.82
N CYS A 131 23.66 6.95 1.68
CA CYS A 131 23.03 7.07 0.38
C CYS A 131 22.04 5.91 0.18
N TYR A 132 20.79 6.23 -0.23
CA TYR A 132 19.71 5.26 -0.40
C TYR A 132 20.09 4.08 -1.32
N ARG A 133 20.77 4.35 -2.44
CA ARG A 133 21.20 3.32 -3.39
C ARG A 133 22.20 2.31 -2.82
N GLU A 134 22.90 2.64 -1.74
CA GLU A 134 23.92 1.77 -1.10
C GLU A 134 23.31 0.79 -0.09
N LEU A 135 22.00 0.91 0.16
CA LEU A 135 21.27 0.09 1.12
C LEU A 135 20.91 -1.27 0.52
N SER A 136 20.82 -2.29 1.39
CA SER A 136 20.19 -3.57 1.02
C SER A 136 18.71 -3.39 0.64
N GLY A 137 18.14 -4.34 -0.13
CA GLY A 137 16.73 -4.28 -0.53
C GLY A 137 15.77 -4.13 0.64
N GLY A 138 15.97 -4.89 1.73
CA GLY A 138 15.17 -4.78 2.95
C GLY A 138 15.31 -3.43 3.65
N GLN A 139 16.52 -2.84 3.66
CA GLN A 139 16.73 -1.49 4.20
C GLN A 139 16.05 -0.42 3.34
N GLN A 140 16.18 -0.51 2.01
CA GLN A 140 15.46 0.38 1.07
C GLN A 140 13.95 0.32 1.30
N GLN A 141 13.41 -0.88 1.51
CA GLN A 141 11.99 -1.07 1.78
C GLN A 141 11.54 -0.38 3.08
N ARG A 142 12.32 -0.51 4.16
CA ARG A 142 12.06 0.20 5.43
C ARG A 142 12.07 1.72 5.23
N VAL A 143 13.01 2.24 4.45
CA VAL A 143 13.09 3.68 4.13
C VAL A 143 11.85 4.17 3.38
N LEU A 144 11.37 3.40 2.39
CA LEU A 144 10.18 3.77 1.63
C LEU A 144 8.90 3.69 2.46
N ILE A 145 8.79 2.73 3.39
CA ILE A 145 7.68 2.69 4.35
C ILE A 145 7.75 3.87 5.31
N ALA A 146 8.94 4.23 5.84
CA ALA A 146 9.11 5.41 6.65
C ALA A 146 8.65 6.69 5.93
N ARG A 147 9.00 6.81 4.65
CA ARG A 147 8.54 7.87 3.77
C ARG A 147 7.02 7.88 3.64
N ALA A 148 6.39 6.73 3.39
CA ALA A 148 4.94 6.62 3.27
C ALA A 148 4.23 6.98 4.59
N LEU A 149 4.75 6.58 5.74
CA LEU A 149 4.25 6.94 7.07
C LEU A 149 4.38 8.44 7.40
N CYS A 150 5.29 9.15 6.74
CA CYS A 150 5.36 10.61 6.86
C CYS A 150 4.14 11.31 6.23
N ALA A 151 3.53 10.71 5.21
CA ALA A 151 2.33 11.25 4.57
C ALA A 151 1.08 10.99 5.40
N THR A 152 0.97 9.83 6.09
CA THR A 152 -0.25 9.40 6.77
C THR A 152 0.03 8.67 8.08
N ARG A 153 -1.03 8.56 8.92
CA ARG A 153 -1.06 7.66 10.07
C ARG A 153 -2.25 6.69 10.02
N GLU A 154 -3.05 6.75 8.96
CA GLU A 154 -4.34 6.06 8.91
C GLU A 154 -4.35 4.92 7.88
N LEU A 155 -3.78 5.12 6.68
CA LEU A 155 -3.86 4.16 5.59
C LEU A 155 -2.57 4.11 4.78
N LEU A 156 -1.99 2.90 4.63
CA LEU A 156 -0.90 2.59 3.72
C LEU A 156 -1.42 1.75 2.55
N ILE A 157 -1.04 2.12 1.33
CA ILE A 157 -1.22 1.30 0.12
C ILE A 157 0.16 0.83 -0.33
N LEU A 158 0.34 -0.49 -0.45
CA LEU A 158 1.60 -1.15 -0.78
C LEU A 158 1.41 -1.96 -2.07
N ASP A 159 2.09 -1.54 -3.13
CA ASP A 159 1.97 -2.19 -4.45
C ASP A 159 3.16 -3.12 -4.69
N GLU A 160 2.95 -4.43 -4.58
CA GLU A 160 3.94 -5.50 -4.71
C GLU A 160 5.23 -5.26 -3.88
N PRO A 161 5.12 -5.01 -2.58
CA PRO A 161 6.22 -4.48 -1.78
C PRO A 161 7.37 -5.46 -1.54
N ILE A 162 7.18 -6.76 -1.75
CA ILE A 162 8.18 -7.80 -1.45
C ILE A 162 8.95 -8.27 -2.69
N THR A 163 8.64 -7.72 -3.87
CA THR A 163 9.26 -8.14 -5.13
C THR A 163 10.76 -7.88 -5.12
N GLY A 164 11.54 -8.95 -5.31
CA GLY A 164 13.02 -8.90 -5.35
C GLY A 164 13.70 -8.81 -3.99
N LEU A 165 12.98 -9.09 -2.90
CA LEU A 165 13.57 -9.28 -1.58
C LEU A 165 13.98 -10.75 -1.37
N ASP A 166 15.01 -10.97 -0.55
CA ASP A 166 15.37 -12.29 -0.08
C ASP A 166 14.37 -12.80 0.98
N PRO A 167 14.32 -14.13 1.25
CA PRO A 167 13.34 -14.71 2.19
C PRO A 167 13.38 -14.13 3.60
N MET A 168 14.55 -13.75 4.10
CA MET A 168 14.69 -13.17 5.44
C MET A 168 14.12 -11.75 5.48
N ALA A 169 14.41 -10.94 4.45
CA ALA A 169 13.85 -9.59 4.30
C ALA A 169 12.32 -9.62 4.14
N ILE A 170 11.75 -10.66 3.50
CA ILE A 170 10.30 -10.85 3.38
C ILE A 170 9.67 -11.09 4.76
N GLN A 171 10.25 -11.96 5.59
CA GLN A 171 9.75 -12.22 6.94
C GLN A 171 9.81 -10.98 7.82
N ASP A 172 10.93 -10.25 7.77
CA ASP A 172 11.10 -8.98 8.49
C ASP A 172 10.07 -7.94 8.04
N PHE A 173 9.81 -7.87 6.72
CA PHE A 173 8.81 -6.98 6.15
C PHE A 173 7.40 -7.28 6.70
N TYR A 174 6.94 -8.52 6.63
CA TYR A 174 5.62 -8.90 7.16
C TYR A 174 5.51 -8.67 8.67
N SER A 175 6.57 -8.96 9.44
CA SER A 175 6.62 -8.66 10.88
C SER A 175 6.42 -7.16 11.16
N MET A 176 7.10 -6.30 10.39
CA MET A 176 6.98 -4.85 10.49
C MET A 176 5.57 -4.37 10.12
N ILE A 177 5.00 -4.83 9.00
CA ILE A 177 3.65 -4.47 8.56
C ILE A 177 2.60 -4.90 9.58
N ARG A 178 2.73 -6.11 10.13
CA ARG A 178 1.88 -6.64 11.20
C ARG A 178 1.87 -5.74 12.44
N LYS A 179 3.05 -5.26 12.84
CA LYS A 179 3.19 -4.31 13.95
C LYS A 179 2.48 -2.99 13.67
N LEU A 180 2.70 -2.39 12.50
CA LEU A 180 2.00 -1.16 12.09
C LEU A 180 0.48 -1.32 12.08
N ASN A 181 -0.03 -2.47 11.61
CA ASN A 181 -1.46 -2.72 11.55
C ASN A 181 -2.05 -3.00 12.94
N ARG A 182 -1.44 -3.91 13.72
CA ARG A 182 -2.02 -4.39 15.00
C ARG A 182 -1.80 -3.42 16.16
N GLU A 183 -0.61 -2.83 16.27
CA GLU A 183 -0.25 -1.95 17.38
C GLU A 183 -0.62 -0.49 17.07
N ASP A 184 -0.23 0.01 15.88
CA ASP A 184 -0.48 1.41 15.50
C ASP A 184 -1.85 1.64 14.85
N LYS A 185 -2.63 0.57 14.59
CA LYS A 185 -3.95 0.60 13.95
C LYS A 185 -3.97 1.23 12.55
N VAL A 186 -2.84 1.24 11.87
CA VAL A 186 -2.76 1.69 10.48
C VAL A 186 -3.49 0.69 9.60
N ALA A 187 -4.46 1.14 8.81
CA ALA A 187 -5.08 0.31 7.79
C ALA A 187 -4.08 0.03 6.66
N ILE A 188 -4.08 -1.20 6.15
CA ILE A 188 -3.17 -1.63 5.08
C ILE A 188 -3.98 -2.10 3.89
N ILE A 189 -3.66 -1.60 2.70
CA ILE A 189 -4.05 -2.22 1.43
C ILE A 189 -2.77 -2.72 0.78
N MET A 190 -2.65 -4.02 0.55
CA MET A 190 -1.48 -4.61 -0.09
C MET A 190 -1.87 -5.33 -1.38
N VAL A 191 -1.20 -5.01 -2.47
CA VAL A 191 -1.26 -5.83 -3.70
C VAL A 191 -0.18 -6.91 -3.59
N SER A 192 -0.56 -8.17 -3.75
CA SER A 192 0.36 -9.29 -3.69
C SER A 192 0.02 -10.35 -4.74
N HIS A 193 1.05 -10.98 -5.30
CA HIS A 193 0.94 -12.21 -6.08
C HIS A 193 1.13 -13.46 -5.22
N ASP A 194 1.56 -13.31 -3.98
CA ASP A 194 1.76 -14.37 -3.01
C ASP A 194 0.49 -14.57 -2.17
N LEU A 195 -0.34 -15.48 -2.64
CA LEU A 195 -1.61 -15.80 -2.01
C LEU A 195 -1.47 -16.45 -0.63
N ARG A 196 -0.42 -17.25 -0.40
CA ARG A 196 -0.22 -17.91 0.89
C ARG A 196 0.00 -16.88 1.98
N ASN A 197 1.01 -16.02 1.80
CA ASN A 197 1.27 -14.95 2.74
C ASN A 197 0.11 -13.94 2.83
N ALA A 198 -0.60 -13.69 1.71
CA ALA A 198 -1.77 -12.80 1.70
C ALA A 198 -2.88 -13.29 2.63
N VAL A 199 -3.19 -14.59 2.60
CA VAL A 199 -4.25 -15.17 3.45
C VAL A 199 -3.83 -15.26 4.92
N GLU A 200 -2.55 -15.52 5.20
CA GLU A 200 -2.03 -15.61 6.57
C GLU A 200 -1.97 -14.25 7.27
N GLU A 201 -1.67 -13.19 6.54
CA GLU A 201 -1.40 -11.87 7.11
C GLU A 201 -2.61 -10.93 7.09
N ALA A 202 -3.45 -11.01 6.06
CA ALA A 202 -4.59 -10.13 5.89
C ALA A 202 -5.82 -10.58 6.67
N ASN A 203 -6.67 -9.63 7.09
CA ASN A 203 -7.98 -9.96 7.64
C ASN A 203 -9.07 -9.97 6.56
N LYS A 204 -8.85 -9.30 5.41
CA LYS A 204 -9.74 -9.27 4.25
C LYS A 204 -8.98 -9.56 2.97
N ILE A 205 -9.65 -10.22 2.02
CA ILE A 205 -9.15 -10.47 0.67
C ILE A 205 -10.10 -9.83 -0.35
N LEU A 206 -9.53 -9.17 -1.35
CA LEU A 206 -10.20 -8.78 -2.59
C LEU A 206 -9.53 -9.54 -3.74
N HIS A 207 -10.24 -10.49 -4.35
CA HIS A 207 -9.77 -11.15 -5.57
C HIS A 207 -10.38 -10.46 -6.79
N LEU A 208 -9.50 -9.90 -7.61
CA LEU A 208 -9.87 -9.09 -8.78
C LEU A 208 -9.49 -9.79 -10.09
N GLN A 209 -10.46 -9.87 -11.01
CA GLN A 209 -10.26 -10.28 -12.41
C GLN A 209 -11.17 -9.43 -13.31
N LYS A 210 -10.78 -8.16 -13.51
CA LYS A 210 -11.62 -7.07 -14.04
C LYS A 210 -12.88 -6.81 -13.21
N GLN A 211 -13.50 -7.85 -12.69
CA GLN A 211 -14.60 -7.81 -11.72
C GLN A 211 -14.13 -8.41 -10.40
N VAL A 212 -14.86 -8.14 -9.34
CA VAL A 212 -14.61 -8.72 -8.02
C VAL A 212 -15.11 -10.17 -8.04
N LEU A 213 -14.18 -11.14 -7.99
CA LEU A 213 -14.51 -12.57 -7.85
C LEU A 213 -14.80 -12.94 -6.39
N PHE A 214 -14.13 -12.26 -5.46
CA PHE A 214 -14.35 -12.42 -4.02
C PHE A 214 -13.97 -11.13 -3.29
N TYR A 215 -14.78 -10.77 -2.30
CA TYR A 215 -14.44 -9.76 -1.30
C TYR A 215 -15.03 -10.18 0.05
N GLY A 216 -14.18 -10.28 1.06
CA GLY A 216 -14.62 -10.71 2.39
C GLY A 216 -13.46 -11.10 3.30
N PRO A 217 -13.78 -11.73 4.47
CA PRO A 217 -12.78 -12.22 5.41
C PRO A 217 -11.80 -13.22 4.77
N ALA A 218 -10.52 -13.14 5.14
CA ALA A 218 -9.48 -13.99 4.57
C ALA A 218 -9.73 -15.49 4.83
N HIS A 219 -10.29 -15.86 5.98
CA HIS A 219 -10.61 -17.25 6.29
C HIS A 219 -11.71 -17.86 5.39
N ASP A 220 -12.64 -17.04 4.90
CA ASP A 220 -13.70 -17.50 3.99
C ASP A 220 -13.18 -17.65 2.56
N TYR A 221 -12.13 -16.91 2.20
CA TYR A 221 -11.55 -16.94 0.86
C TYR A 221 -11.08 -18.34 0.46
N MET A 222 -10.39 -19.06 1.35
CA MET A 222 -9.85 -20.42 1.07
C MET A 222 -10.94 -21.44 0.71
N ASN A 223 -12.16 -21.24 1.22
CA ASN A 223 -13.32 -22.09 0.93
C ASN A 223 -14.14 -21.61 -0.25
N SER A 224 -13.75 -20.50 -0.87
CA SER A 224 -14.47 -19.90 -2.00
C SER A 224 -14.11 -20.54 -3.32
N LYS A 225 -15.04 -20.49 -4.30
CA LYS A 225 -14.76 -20.91 -5.68
C LYS A 225 -13.62 -20.08 -6.32
N ALA A 226 -13.45 -18.82 -5.90
CA ALA A 226 -12.41 -17.93 -6.39
C ALA A 226 -11.00 -18.41 -6.02
N ALA A 227 -10.81 -19.04 -4.86
CA ALA A 227 -9.54 -19.64 -4.47
C ALA A 227 -9.18 -20.86 -5.37
N GLY A 228 -10.17 -21.68 -5.72
CA GLY A 228 -9.97 -22.88 -6.57
C GLY A 228 -9.35 -22.54 -7.93
N HIS A 229 -9.78 -21.48 -8.59
CA HIS A 229 -9.20 -21.04 -9.85
C HIS A 229 -7.71 -20.70 -9.76
N PHE A 230 -7.27 -20.15 -8.64
CA PHE A 230 -5.88 -19.71 -8.46
C PHE A 230 -4.91 -20.84 -8.11
N PHE A 231 -5.40 -21.92 -7.49
CA PHE A 231 -4.56 -23.06 -7.10
C PHE A 231 -4.46 -24.14 -8.20
N HIS A 232 -5.44 -24.24 -9.10
CA HIS A 232 -5.45 -25.25 -10.18
C HIS A 232 -4.69 -24.84 -11.43
N GLU A 233 -4.35 -23.56 -11.63
CA GLU A 233 -3.57 -23.09 -12.80
C GLU A 233 -2.04 -23.17 -12.59
N LYS A 234 -1.55 -23.65 -11.45
CA LYS A 234 -0.12 -23.77 -11.13
C LYS A 234 0.37 -25.23 -11.01
N GLU A 235 -0.44 -26.21 -11.41
CA GLU A 235 -0.02 -27.59 -11.71
C GLU A 235 0.14 -27.77 -13.22
#